data_80bd73058e186f6e2c6c931cdd70686d
#
_entry.id   80bd73058e186f6e2c6c931cdd70686d
#
_cell.length_a   1.000
_cell.length_b   1.000
_cell.length_c   1.000
_cell.angle_alpha   90.00
_cell.angle_beta   90.00
_cell.angle_gamma   90.00
#
_symmetry.space_group_name_H-M   'P 1'
#
loop_
_entity.id
_entity.type
_entity.pdbx_description
1 polymer ?
#
loop_
_entity_poly.entity_id
_entity_poly.type
_entity_poly.pdbx_seq_one_letter_code
_entity_poly.pdbx_strand_id
1 'polypeptide(L)'
;MKRLLLVFLSLYPISFLLAQNSVDTVKQEQLKKNADDPANFLTRVEFFNELQHYERNGNDFYINQTTLRTIFRLGKRFTTRIDLPYVYNSINTPANHKQSGIGDISFRLLGYKFWEKKLSAFTASIEISMNTAQSPILGTGKNLLIPVISYSKLIPRKKILISAVLQQANSISGDDTRSDVSFSKLQVIVLKYWSRRFWTVLAPEWFYDYINDGLSMNLRTRFTGAPTPRMNIWITPSAGIFGDFAGRYQWSLDIGGRYFFLREMNFKKK
;
A
#
# COMPACT_ATOMS: atom_id res chain seq x y z
N MET A 1 8.57 -17.11 19.40
CA MET A 1 7.54 -16.65 18.45
C MET A 1 6.09 -16.68 18.96
N LYS A 2 5.63 -17.68 19.72
CA LYS A 2 4.22 -17.75 20.23
C LYS A 2 3.79 -16.61 21.19
N ARG A 3 4.71 -15.90 21.83
CA ARG A 3 4.38 -14.85 22.84
C ARG A 3 4.14 -13.45 22.26
N LEU A 4 4.60 -13.15 21.03
CA LEU A 4 4.41 -11.83 20.41
C LEU A 4 2.99 -11.67 19.82
N LEU A 5 2.38 -12.78 19.37
CA LEU A 5 1.02 -12.77 18.80
C LEU A 5 -0.07 -12.43 19.82
N LEU A 6 0.15 -12.80 21.09
CA LEU A 6 -0.80 -12.54 22.19
C LEU A 6 -0.86 -11.06 22.61
N VAL A 7 0.23 -10.31 22.45
CA VAL A 7 0.27 -8.86 22.80
C VAL A 7 -0.53 -8.02 21.82
N PHE A 8 -0.57 -8.39 20.53
CA PHE A 8 -1.37 -7.67 19.52
C PHE A 8 -2.87 -7.91 19.65
N LEU A 9 -3.29 -9.08 20.14
CA LEU A 9 -4.70 -9.40 20.36
C LEU A 9 -5.27 -8.78 21.65
N SER A 10 -4.44 -8.50 22.64
CA SER A 10 -4.89 -7.97 23.95
C SER A 10 -5.16 -6.45 23.96
N LEU A 11 -4.73 -5.70 22.91
CA LEU A 11 -4.97 -4.25 22.80
C LEU A 11 -6.33 -3.89 22.16
N TYR A 12 -7.11 -4.88 21.72
CA TYR A 12 -8.36 -4.64 20.98
C TYR A 12 -9.66 -4.48 21.81
N PRO A 13 -9.78 -4.86 23.11
CA PRO A 13 -11.10 -4.85 23.75
C PRO A 13 -11.48 -3.59 24.55
N ILE A 14 -10.65 -2.55 24.68
CA ILE A 14 -10.91 -1.54 25.75
C ILE A 14 -11.69 -0.30 25.29
N SER A 15 -12.08 -0.13 24.01
CA SER A 15 -12.74 1.12 23.56
C SER A 15 -14.14 0.96 22.93
N PHE A 16 -14.85 -0.11 23.19
CA PHE A 16 -16.14 -0.37 22.52
C PHE A 16 -17.37 0.35 23.09
N LEU A 17 -17.23 1.08 24.17
CA LEU A 17 -18.35 1.74 24.86
C LEU A 17 -18.07 3.23 25.04
N LEU A 18 -18.40 4.07 24.10
CA LEU A 18 -18.77 5.50 24.28
C LEU A 18 -18.62 6.24 22.92
N ALA A 19 -19.66 6.29 22.12
CA ALA A 19 -20.04 7.43 21.26
C ALA A 19 -21.21 7.09 20.34
N GLN A 20 -22.40 7.03 20.90
CA GLN A 20 -23.61 7.33 20.14
C GLN A 20 -23.75 8.85 20.11
N ASN A 21 -23.49 9.49 18.98
CA ASN A 21 -23.98 10.83 18.70
C ASN A 21 -24.09 11.06 17.19
N SER A 22 -25.17 11.72 16.80
CA SER A 22 -25.67 12.11 15.50
C SER A 22 -24.57 12.37 14.44
N VAL A 23 -24.68 11.67 13.31
CA VAL A 23 -23.75 11.80 12.18
C VAL A 23 -24.17 12.99 11.33
N ASP A 24 -23.57 14.15 11.55
CA ASP A 24 -23.69 15.32 10.68
C ASP A 24 -23.26 15.00 9.24
N THR A 25 -24.02 15.49 8.27
CA THR A 25 -23.73 15.34 6.83
C THR A 25 -22.32 15.83 6.45
N VAL A 26 -21.81 16.87 7.11
CA VAL A 26 -20.44 17.38 6.95
C VAL A 26 -19.39 16.36 7.37
N LYS A 27 -19.65 15.56 8.42
CA LYS A 27 -18.75 14.46 8.83
C LYS A 27 -18.70 13.34 7.78
N GLN A 28 -19.80 13.07 7.08
CA GLN A 28 -19.84 12.04 6.03
C GLN A 28 -18.98 12.40 4.82
N GLU A 29 -18.96 13.68 4.41
CA GLU A 29 -18.10 14.12 3.31
C GLU A 29 -16.60 14.06 3.64
N GLN A 30 -16.23 14.34 4.89
CA GLN A 30 -14.83 14.21 5.33
C GLN A 30 -14.36 12.76 5.37
N LEU A 31 -15.23 11.81 5.76
CA LEU A 31 -14.91 10.38 5.73
C LEU A 31 -14.69 9.85 4.32
N LYS A 32 -15.33 10.43 3.30
CA LYS A 32 -15.16 10.05 1.89
C LYS A 32 -13.81 10.49 1.29
N LYS A 33 -13.10 11.41 1.91
CA LYS A 33 -11.84 11.99 1.38
C LYS A 33 -10.61 11.40 2.05
N ASN A 34 -10.62 10.12 2.39
CA ASN A 34 -9.45 9.47 2.97
C ASN A 34 -8.52 8.94 1.87
N ALA A 35 -7.22 9.18 2.04
CA ALA A 35 -6.20 8.73 1.09
C ALA A 35 -5.86 7.24 1.19
N ASP A 36 -6.28 6.56 2.27
CA ASP A 36 -6.15 5.11 2.41
C ASP A 36 -7.30 4.35 1.70
N ASP A 37 -8.29 5.08 1.15
CA ASP A 37 -9.29 4.53 0.23
C ASP A 37 -8.72 4.49 -1.19
N PRO A 38 -8.54 3.32 -1.81
CA PRO A 38 -8.00 3.18 -3.16
C PRO A 38 -8.88 3.84 -4.23
N ALA A 39 -10.17 4.04 -3.96
CA ALA A 39 -11.10 4.72 -4.85
C ALA A 39 -11.10 6.26 -4.69
N ASN A 40 -10.34 6.81 -3.76
CA ASN A 40 -10.30 8.24 -3.52
C ASN A 40 -9.08 8.89 -4.19
N PHE A 41 -9.32 9.50 -5.33
CA PHE A 41 -8.27 10.14 -6.14
C PHE A 41 -8.01 11.56 -5.64
N LEU A 42 -6.87 11.75 -4.97
CA LEU A 42 -6.40 13.03 -4.43
C LEU A 42 -5.00 13.33 -4.94
N THR A 43 -4.76 14.56 -5.38
CA THR A 43 -3.40 15.02 -5.70
C THR A 43 -2.60 15.16 -4.42
N ARG A 44 -1.49 14.42 -4.33
CA ARG A 44 -0.64 14.37 -3.16
C ARG A 44 0.77 13.91 -3.45
N VAL A 45 1.68 14.23 -2.56
CA VAL A 45 3.01 13.66 -2.47
C VAL A 45 3.07 12.84 -1.19
N GLU A 46 3.68 11.67 -1.26
CA GLU A 46 3.93 10.78 -0.14
C GLU A 46 5.44 10.51 -0.07
N PHE A 47 5.99 10.53 1.13
CA PHE A 47 7.35 10.10 1.41
C PHE A 47 7.29 9.09 2.54
N PHE A 48 7.82 7.90 2.30
CA PHE A 48 7.77 6.82 3.26
C PHE A 48 8.96 5.90 3.14
N ASN A 49 9.27 5.25 4.24
CA ASN A 49 10.32 4.25 4.35
C ASN A 49 9.72 2.95 4.85
N GLU A 50 9.98 1.85 4.19
CA GLU A 50 9.62 0.50 4.61
C GLU A 50 10.87 -0.34 4.82
N LEU A 51 11.05 -0.81 6.05
CA LEU A 51 12.05 -1.80 6.41
C LEU A 51 11.37 -3.17 6.43
N GLN A 52 11.91 -4.11 5.67
CA GLN A 52 11.43 -5.49 5.57
C GLN A 52 12.53 -6.45 5.98
N HIS A 53 12.17 -7.44 6.78
CA HIS A 53 13.03 -8.54 7.19
C HIS A 53 12.55 -9.84 6.59
N TYR A 54 13.47 -10.55 5.97
CA TYR A 54 13.27 -11.87 5.40
C TYR A 54 14.25 -12.85 6.04
N GLU A 55 13.81 -14.08 6.27
CA GLU A 55 14.66 -15.20 6.65
C GLU A 55 14.53 -16.27 5.56
N ARG A 56 15.62 -16.65 4.97
CA ARG A 56 15.66 -17.69 3.94
C ARG A 56 16.90 -18.57 4.11
N ASN A 57 16.69 -19.88 4.25
CA ASN A 57 17.76 -20.86 4.43
C ASN A 57 18.73 -20.50 5.58
N GLY A 58 18.19 -20.00 6.71
CA GLY A 58 18.96 -19.60 7.89
C GLY A 58 19.77 -18.31 7.73
N ASN A 59 19.57 -17.56 6.64
CA ASN A 59 20.19 -16.24 6.43
C ASN A 59 19.13 -15.13 6.58
N ASP A 60 19.53 -14.04 7.22
CA ASP A 60 18.73 -12.84 7.35
C ASP A 60 18.98 -11.89 6.18
N PHE A 61 17.88 -11.35 5.64
CA PHE A 61 17.89 -10.36 4.59
C PHE A 61 17.09 -9.14 5.06
N TYR A 62 17.66 -7.97 4.89
CA TYR A 62 17.00 -6.71 5.18
C TYR A 62 16.89 -5.87 3.91
N ILE A 63 15.68 -5.47 3.57
CA ILE A 63 15.41 -4.52 2.50
C ILE A 63 14.84 -3.28 3.15
N ASN A 64 15.53 -2.16 2.98
CA ASN A 64 15.05 -0.85 3.41
C ASN A 64 14.77 -0.02 2.16
N GLN A 65 13.51 0.31 1.93
CA GLN A 65 13.10 1.06 0.76
C GLN A 65 12.49 2.40 1.18
N THR A 66 13.12 3.49 0.75
CA THR A 66 12.55 4.83 0.84
C THR A 66 11.90 5.20 -0.48
N THR A 67 10.64 5.59 -0.47
CA THR A 67 9.90 5.90 -1.69
C THR A 67 9.36 7.32 -1.66
N LEU A 68 9.65 8.07 -2.72
CA LEU A 68 8.93 9.29 -3.06
C LEU A 68 7.84 8.95 -4.07
N ARG A 69 6.59 9.11 -3.66
CA ARG A 69 5.41 8.85 -4.46
C ARG A 69 4.67 10.13 -4.76
N THR A 70 4.36 10.36 -6.01
CA THR A 70 3.51 11.48 -6.42
C THR A 70 2.28 10.97 -7.13
N ILE A 71 1.11 11.43 -6.71
CA ILE A 71 -0.18 11.07 -7.29
C ILE A 71 -0.84 12.33 -7.80
N PHE A 72 -1.23 12.31 -9.08
CA PHE A 72 -1.95 13.41 -9.72
C PHE A 72 -3.37 12.95 -10.04
N ARG A 73 -4.34 13.70 -9.54
CA ARG A 73 -5.73 13.58 -9.94
C ARG A 73 -5.95 14.35 -11.24
N LEU A 74 -6.41 13.66 -12.27
CA LEU A 74 -6.72 14.20 -13.58
C LEU A 74 -8.24 14.27 -13.74
N GLY A 75 -8.84 15.39 -13.29
CA GLY A 75 -10.30 15.54 -13.25
C GLY A 75 -10.96 14.69 -12.15
N LYS A 76 -12.23 14.32 -12.35
CA LYS A 76 -13.03 13.61 -11.30
C LYS A 76 -12.80 12.10 -11.29
N ARG A 77 -12.43 11.50 -12.43
CA ARG A 77 -12.43 10.05 -12.62
C ARG A 77 -11.07 9.44 -12.92
N PHE A 78 -10.04 10.25 -13.15
CA PHE A 78 -8.73 9.77 -13.57
C PHE A 78 -7.64 10.13 -12.56
N THR A 79 -6.62 9.29 -12.50
CA THR A 79 -5.42 9.51 -11.71
C THR A 79 -4.21 8.88 -12.38
N THR A 80 -3.04 9.45 -12.13
CA THR A 80 -1.74 8.86 -12.47
C THR A 80 -0.84 8.90 -11.24
N ARG A 81 0.20 8.05 -11.21
CA ARG A 81 1.13 7.94 -10.09
C ARG A 81 2.53 7.66 -10.59
N ILE A 82 3.51 8.20 -9.89
CA ILE A 82 4.94 7.92 -10.07
C ILE A 82 5.50 7.54 -8.71
N ASP A 83 6.22 6.43 -8.63
CA ASP A 83 6.95 5.97 -7.46
C ASP A 83 8.45 5.92 -7.79
N LEU A 84 9.25 6.63 -7.01
CA LEU A 84 10.71 6.68 -7.11
C LEU A 84 11.30 6.03 -5.87
N PRO A 85 11.70 4.75 -5.92
CA PRO A 85 12.28 4.06 -4.78
C PRO A 85 13.79 4.23 -4.71
N TYR A 86 14.31 4.45 -3.50
CA TYR A 86 15.71 4.27 -3.15
C TYR A 86 15.80 3.07 -2.21
N VAL A 87 16.54 2.05 -2.63
CA VAL A 87 16.61 0.76 -1.96
C VAL A 87 17.99 0.59 -1.32
N TYR A 88 18.02 0.15 -0.07
CA TYR A 88 19.19 -0.41 0.59
C TYR A 88 18.90 -1.87 0.90
N ASN A 89 19.70 -2.75 0.35
CA ASN A 89 19.63 -4.20 0.56
C ASN A 89 20.85 -4.66 1.35
N SER A 90 20.63 -5.43 2.40
CA SER A 90 21.67 -6.04 3.21
C SER A 90 21.41 -7.53 3.34
N ILE A 91 22.33 -8.32 2.82
CA ILE A 91 22.31 -9.79 2.87
C ILE A 91 23.33 -10.21 3.89
N ASN A 92 22.88 -10.76 5.01
CA ASN A 92 23.75 -11.25 6.08
C ASN A 92 24.22 -12.68 5.77
N THR A 93 25.10 -12.78 4.78
CA THR A 93 25.84 -14.01 4.43
C THR A 93 27.28 -13.85 4.88
N PRO A 94 28.12 -14.93 4.87
CA PRO A 94 29.56 -14.79 5.14
C PRO A 94 30.26 -13.72 4.30
N ALA A 95 29.72 -13.41 3.11
CA ALA A 95 30.24 -12.35 2.23
C ALA A 95 29.68 -10.94 2.54
N ASN A 96 28.67 -10.82 3.40
CA ASN A 96 28.04 -9.58 3.89
C ASN A 96 27.82 -8.52 2.78
N HIS A 97 27.07 -8.88 1.75
CA HIS A 97 26.80 -7.99 0.63
C HIS A 97 25.81 -6.89 1.01
N LYS A 98 26.25 -5.64 0.95
CA LYS A 98 25.41 -4.46 1.15
C LYS A 98 25.43 -3.61 -0.11
N GLN A 99 24.28 -3.21 -0.59
CA GLN A 99 24.16 -2.33 -1.75
C GLN A 99 22.99 -1.37 -1.60
N SER A 100 23.16 -0.16 -2.11
CA SER A 100 22.10 0.84 -2.14
C SER A 100 22.08 1.59 -3.46
N GLY A 101 20.94 2.06 -3.85
CA GLY A 101 20.75 2.83 -5.08
C GLY A 101 19.28 2.99 -5.45
N ILE A 102 19.05 3.52 -6.63
CA ILE A 102 17.70 3.61 -7.19
C ILE A 102 17.21 2.20 -7.52
N GLY A 103 15.98 1.90 -7.10
CA GLY A 103 15.27 0.66 -7.43
C GLY A 103 14.44 0.77 -8.71
N ASP A 104 13.52 -0.16 -8.89
CA ASP A 104 12.62 -0.18 -10.05
C ASP A 104 11.56 0.93 -9.94
N ILE A 105 11.60 1.89 -10.85
CA ILE A 105 10.63 2.99 -10.92
C ILE A 105 9.29 2.44 -11.39
N SER A 106 8.20 2.84 -10.75
CA SER A 106 6.87 2.42 -11.16
C SER A 106 5.95 3.59 -11.47
N PHE A 107 5.08 3.34 -12.44
CA PHE A 107 4.10 4.30 -12.92
C PHE A 107 2.72 3.67 -12.92
N ARG A 108 1.73 4.38 -12.38
CA ARG A 108 0.33 4.14 -12.74
C ARG A 108 0.04 4.97 -13.98
N LEU A 109 -0.02 4.33 -15.14
CA LEU A 109 -0.27 5.01 -16.40
C LEU A 109 -1.65 5.64 -16.40
N LEU A 110 -2.66 4.90 -15.95
CA LEU A 110 -4.03 5.35 -15.86
C LEU A 110 -4.74 4.63 -14.72
N GLY A 111 -5.30 5.41 -13.81
CA GLY A 111 -6.31 4.94 -12.86
C GLY A 111 -7.65 5.55 -13.21
N TYR A 112 -8.68 4.73 -13.31
CA TYR A 112 -10.01 5.14 -13.73
C TYR A 112 -11.08 4.67 -12.75
N LYS A 113 -11.95 5.61 -12.33
CA LYS A 113 -13.14 5.33 -11.55
C LYS A 113 -14.31 5.14 -12.50
N PHE A 114 -14.61 3.89 -12.85
CA PHE A 114 -15.63 3.58 -13.84
C PHE A 114 -17.05 3.54 -13.25
N TRP A 115 -17.16 3.36 -11.94
CA TRP A 115 -18.44 3.42 -11.25
C TRP A 115 -18.29 4.07 -9.86
N GLU A 116 -19.24 4.94 -9.51
CA GLU A 116 -19.30 5.61 -8.22
C GLU A 116 -20.74 5.85 -7.80
N LYS A 117 -21.10 5.42 -6.61
CA LYS A 117 -22.32 5.78 -5.90
C LYS A 117 -21.96 6.56 -4.63
N LYS A 118 -22.99 7.03 -3.91
CA LYS A 118 -22.84 7.87 -2.72
C LYS A 118 -21.82 7.32 -1.69
N LEU A 119 -21.73 6.01 -1.51
CA LEU A 119 -20.93 5.37 -0.46
C LEU A 119 -20.00 4.26 -1.00
N SER A 120 -19.94 4.03 -2.29
CA SER A 120 -19.14 2.97 -2.86
C SER A 120 -18.63 3.33 -4.25
N ALA A 121 -17.50 2.76 -4.63
CA ALA A 121 -16.91 2.98 -5.93
C ALA A 121 -16.13 1.76 -6.41
N PHE A 122 -16.09 1.57 -7.75
CA PHE A 122 -15.17 0.68 -8.42
C PHE A 122 -14.13 1.48 -9.18
N THR A 123 -12.88 1.03 -9.10
CA THR A 123 -11.78 1.60 -9.88
C THR A 123 -10.98 0.50 -10.57
N ALA A 124 -10.37 0.85 -11.69
CA ALA A 124 -9.38 0.03 -12.36
C ALA A 124 -8.15 0.88 -12.64
N SER A 125 -6.97 0.28 -12.68
CA SER A 125 -5.75 0.95 -13.12
C SER A 125 -4.80 -0.02 -13.80
N ILE A 126 -3.90 0.54 -14.60
CA ILE A 126 -2.78 -0.16 -15.19
C ILE A 126 -1.51 0.51 -14.67
N GLU A 127 -0.66 -0.30 -14.05
CA GLU A 127 0.64 0.12 -13.53
C GLU A 127 1.74 -0.62 -14.29
N ILE A 128 2.89 0.03 -14.43
CA ILE A 128 4.11 -0.56 -14.98
C ILE A 128 5.22 -0.34 -13.95
N SER A 129 5.96 -1.40 -13.62
CA SER A 129 7.23 -1.29 -12.94
C SER A 129 8.33 -1.51 -13.96
N MET A 130 9.27 -0.59 -14.05
CA MET A 130 10.33 -0.63 -15.06
C MET A 130 11.61 -1.18 -14.43
N ASN A 131 12.32 -2.00 -15.19
CA ASN A 131 13.65 -2.48 -14.81
C ASN A 131 14.67 -1.33 -14.90
N THR A 132 14.67 -0.45 -13.89
CA THR A 132 15.54 0.74 -13.81
C THR A 132 16.51 0.67 -12.63
N ALA A 133 16.48 -0.40 -11.86
CA ALA A 133 17.35 -0.57 -10.71
C ALA A 133 18.83 -0.51 -11.12
N GLN A 134 19.62 0.23 -10.36
CA GLN A 134 21.05 0.42 -10.61
C GLN A 134 21.86 -0.88 -10.45
N SER A 135 21.28 -1.89 -9.82
CA SER A 135 21.92 -3.18 -9.59
C SER A 135 20.87 -4.29 -9.51
N PRO A 136 21.23 -5.52 -9.90
CA PRO A 136 20.33 -6.68 -9.86
C PRO A 136 19.73 -7.00 -8.48
N ILE A 137 20.38 -6.60 -7.39
CA ILE A 137 19.86 -6.85 -6.02
C ILE A 137 18.95 -5.74 -5.51
N LEU A 138 18.81 -4.64 -6.25
CA LEU A 138 17.98 -3.48 -5.88
C LEU A 138 16.62 -3.46 -6.58
N GLY A 139 16.38 -4.38 -7.51
CA GLY A 139 15.15 -4.50 -8.27
C GLY A 139 14.85 -5.92 -8.74
N THR A 140 13.76 -6.06 -9.47
CA THR A 140 13.32 -7.36 -10.01
C THR A 140 14.12 -7.80 -11.23
N GLY A 141 14.72 -6.87 -11.96
CA GLY A 141 15.35 -7.11 -13.26
C GLY A 141 14.34 -7.29 -14.40
N LYS A 142 13.05 -7.12 -14.13
CA LYS A 142 11.96 -7.31 -15.10
C LYS A 142 11.09 -6.05 -15.21
N ASN A 143 10.59 -5.81 -16.41
CA ASN A 143 9.49 -4.87 -16.60
C ASN A 143 8.18 -5.59 -16.31
N LEU A 144 7.38 -5.05 -15.39
CA LEU A 144 6.13 -5.66 -14.96
C LEU A 144 4.94 -4.86 -15.46
N LEU A 145 3.93 -5.55 -15.98
CA LEU A 145 2.59 -5.02 -16.23
C LEU A 145 1.69 -5.44 -15.06
N ILE A 146 1.03 -4.45 -14.44
CA ILE A 146 0.25 -4.67 -13.21
C ILE A 146 -1.14 -4.07 -13.37
N PRO A 147 -2.11 -4.78 -13.96
CA PRO A 147 -3.52 -4.44 -13.86
C PRO A 147 -4.01 -4.55 -12.42
N VAL A 148 -4.82 -3.56 -12.00
CA VAL A 148 -5.40 -3.47 -10.65
C VAL A 148 -6.87 -3.14 -10.77
N ILE A 149 -7.70 -3.84 -10.00
CA ILE A 149 -9.09 -3.46 -9.78
C ILE A 149 -9.34 -3.28 -8.29
N SER A 150 -10.23 -2.35 -7.94
CA SER A 150 -10.62 -2.19 -6.54
C SER A 150 -12.09 -1.83 -6.40
N TYR A 151 -12.66 -2.29 -5.30
CA TYR A 151 -13.97 -1.91 -4.83
C TYR A 151 -13.85 -1.33 -3.43
N SER A 152 -14.53 -0.20 -3.18
CA SER A 152 -14.57 0.44 -1.87
C SER A 152 -16.00 0.71 -1.45
N LYS A 153 -16.29 0.49 -0.15
CA LYS A 153 -17.60 0.78 0.46
C LYS A 153 -17.42 1.43 1.82
N LEU A 154 -17.98 2.64 1.96
CA LEU A 154 -18.05 3.35 3.24
C LEU A 154 -19.32 2.97 3.99
N ILE A 155 -19.21 2.67 5.28
CA ILE A 155 -20.31 2.41 6.22
C ILE A 155 -20.32 3.53 7.28
N PRO A 156 -21.02 4.66 7.03
CA PRO A 156 -20.87 5.86 7.85
C PRO A 156 -21.29 5.67 9.31
N ARG A 157 -22.38 4.93 9.54
CA ARG A 157 -22.90 4.65 10.91
C ARG A 157 -21.85 3.97 11.79
N LYS A 158 -21.06 3.06 11.21
CA LYS A 158 -19.97 2.34 11.90
C LYS A 158 -18.63 3.07 11.81
N LYS A 159 -18.53 4.15 11.04
CA LYS A 159 -17.28 4.85 10.72
C LYS A 159 -16.21 3.89 10.18
N ILE A 160 -16.60 2.98 9.28
CA ILE A 160 -15.75 1.98 8.67
C ILE A 160 -15.78 2.15 7.17
N LEU A 161 -14.60 2.04 6.53
CA LEU A 161 -14.46 1.83 5.10
C LEU A 161 -13.90 0.44 4.89
N ILE A 162 -14.49 -0.31 3.97
CA ILE A 162 -14.00 -1.62 3.53
C ILE A 162 -13.66 -1.50 2.06
N SER A 163 -12.47 -1.96 1.69
CA SER A 163 -12.05 -2.04 0.29
C SER A 163 -11.42 -3.39 -0.01
N ALA A 164 -11.62 -3.88 -1.22
CA ALA A 164 -10.91 -5.03 -1.77
C ALA A 164 -10.12 -4.55 -2.99
N VAL A 165 -8.86 -4.93 -3.08
CA VAL A 165 -7.94 -4.60 -4.17
C VAL A 165 -7.35 -5.89 -4.70
N LEU A 166 -7.56 -6.16 -5.98
CA LEU A 166 -6.94 -7.27 -6.70
C LEU A 166 -5.94 -6.72 -7.70
N GLN A 167 -4.72 -7.25 -7.64
CA GLN A 167 -3.61 -6.94 -8.54
C GLN A 167 -3.12 -8.23 -9.19
N GLN A 168 -2.74 -8.14 -10.45
CA GLN A 168 -1.98 -9.18 -11.14
C GLN A 168 -0.68 -8.57 -11.63
N ALA A 169 0.46 -9.14 -11.26
CA ALA A 169 1.76 -8.70 -11.74
C ALA A 169 2.36 -9.77 -12.66
N ASN A 170 2.74 -9.36 -13.87
CA ASN A 170 3.40 -10.25 -14.82
C ASN A 170 4.60 -9.55 -15.43
N SER A 171 5.74 -10.25 -15.54
CA SER A 171 6.86 -9.78 -16.34
C SER A 171 6.49 -9.81 -17.83
N ILE A 172 6.83 -8.74 -18.53
CA ILE A 172 6.59 -8.58 -19.97
C ILE A 172 7.90 -8.47 -20.77
N SER A 173 9.01 -8.15 -20.11
CA SER A 173 10.35 -8.08 -20.67
C SER A 173 11.37 -7.88 -19.53
N GLY A 174 12.64 -7.83 -19.85
CA GLY A 174 13.73 -7.53 -18.90
C GLY A 174 14.93 -8.43 -19.07
N ASP A 175 15.69 -8.63 -18.02
CA ASP A 175 16.91 -9.44 -17.99
C ASP A 175 16.56 -10.94 -18.04
N ASP A 176 16.99 -11.64 -19.07
CA ASP A 176 16.68 -13.08 -19.26
C ASP A 176 17.41 -13.99 -18.26
N THR A 177 18.41 -13.48 -17.55
CA THR A 177 19.08 -14.20 -16.48
C THR A 177 18.31 -14.18 -15.15
N ARG A 178 17.26 -13.35 -15.07
CA ARG A 178 16.39 -13.21 -13.89
C ARG A 178 15.11 -13.99 -14.07
N SER A 179 14.67 -14.62 -12.98
CA SER A 179 13.39 -15.33 -12.97
C SER A 179 12.24 -14.41 -13.36
N ASP A 180 11.30 -14.94 -14.12
CA ASP A 180 10.05 -14.24 -14.38
C ASP A 180 9.24 -13.99 -13.12
N VAL A 181 8.39 -12.99 -13.18
CA VAL A 181 7.48 -12.63 -12.10
C VAL A 181 6.05 -12.83 -12.57
N SER A 182 5.29 -13.66 -11.87
CA SER A 182 3.86 -13.82 -12.12
C SER A 182 3.16 -14.12 -10.81
N PHE A 183 2.41 -13.16 -10.27
CA PHE A 183 1.63 -13.37 -9.06
C PHE A 183 0.35 -12.53 -9.05
N SER A 184 -0.68 -13.05 -8.35
CA SER A 184 -1.85 -12.28 -7.94
C SER A 184 -1.71 -11.83 -6.50
N LYS A 185 -2.16 -10.60 -6.21
CA LYS A 185 -2.31 -10.10 -4.84
C LYS A 185 -3.75 -9.67 -4.59
N LEU A 186 -4.39 -10.25 -3.57
CA LEU A 186 -5.64 -9.78 -3.01
C LEU A 186 -5.36 -9.07 -1.68
N GLN A 187 -5.78 -7.82 -1.56
CA GLN A 187 -5.71 -7.05 -0.32
C GLN A 187 -7.12 -6.65 0.11
N VAL A 188 -7.48 -6.96 1.35
CA VAL A 188 -8.72 -6.47 1.97
C VAL A 188 -8.35 -5.38 2.98
N ILE A 189 -8.86 -4.18 2.78
CA ILE A 189 -8.60 -3.01 3.61
C ILE A 189 -9.82 -2.77 4.49
N VAL A 190 -9.64 -2.83 5.80
CA VAL A 190 -10.66 -2.43 6.78
C VAL A 190 -10.14 -1.22 7.54
N LEU A 191 -10.68 -0.05 7.20
CA LEU A 191 -10.31 1.22 7.81
C LEU A 191 -11.37 1.62 8.83
N LYS A 192 -10.95 1.88 10.07
CA LYS A 192 -11.80 2.36 11.16
C LYS A 192 -11.39 3.76 11.58
N TYR A 193 -12.36 4.70 11.51
CA TYR A 193 -12.18 6.05 12.05
C TYR A 193 -12.50 6.09 13.54
N TRP A 194 -11.53 6.48 14.34
CA TRP A 194 -11.70 6.73 15.79
C TRP A 194 -12.06 8.19 16.05
N SER A 195 -11.40 9.09 15.30
CA SER A 195 -11.68 10.52 15.34
C SER A 195 -11.56 11.15 13.95
N ARG A 196 -11.69 12.48 13.83
CA ARG A 196 -11.43 13.20 12.57
C ARG A 196 -9.95 13.22 12.19
N ARG A 197 -9.07 13.00 13.16
CA ARG A 197 -7.61 13.11 12.99
C ARG A 197 -6.87 11.79 13.20
N PHE A 198 -7.58 10.71 13.56
CA PHE A 198 -6.96 9.42 13.81
C PHE A 198 -7.84 8.27 13.31
N TRP A 199 -7.20 7.36 12.58
CA TRP A 199 -7.83 6.12 12.11
C TRP A 199 -6.80 4.99 12.04
N THR A 200 -7.29 3.77 12.01
CA THR A 200 -6.50 2.57 11.82
C THR A 200 -6.95 1.84 10.57
N VAL A 201 -6.01 1.15 9.94
CA VAL A 201 -6.25 0.28 8.79
C VAL A 201 -5.73 -1.09 9.13
N LEU A 202 -6.57 -2.11 9.02
CA LEU A 202 -6.18 -3.51 9.01
C LEU A 202 -6.23 -4.01 7.57
N ALA A 203 -5.14 -4.57 7.08
CA ALA A 203 -5.00 -4.97 5.68
C ALA A 203 -4.30 -6.32 5.56
N PRO A 204 -5.04 -7.44 5.63
CA PRO A 204 -4.54 -8.73 5.18
C PRO A 204 -4.28 -8.69 3.67
N GLU A 205 -3.15 -9.27 3.26
CA GLU A 205 -2.68 -9.37 1.88
C GLU A 205 -2.35 -10.82 1.57
N TRP A 206 -3.01 -11.39 0.57
CA TRP A 206 -2.75 -12.72 0.05
C TRP A 206 -2.04 -12.60 -1.28
N PHE A 207 -0.99 -13.42 -1.46
CA PHE A 207 -0.23 -13.52 -2.70
C PHE A 207 -0.27 -14.96 -3.20
N TYR A 208 -0.62 -15.14 -4.46
CA TYR A 208 -0.47 -16.41 -5.14
C TYR A 208 0.59 -16.28 -6.22
N ASP A 209 1.69 -16.99 -6.05
CA ASP A 209 2.82 -17.03 -6.97
C ASP A 209 2.61 -18.15 -7.99
N TYR A 210 2.44 -17.77 -9.27
CA TYR A 210 2.21 -18.73 -10.35
C TYR A 210 3.48 -19.42 -10.83
N ILE A 211 4.67 -18.84 -10.55
CA ILE A 211 5.95 -19.43 -10.95
C ILE A 211 6.33 -20.56 -10.00
N ASN A 212 6.13 -20.34 -8.70
CA ASN A 212 6.50 -21.31 -7.66
C ASN A 212 5.31 -22.12 -7.14
N ASP A 213 4.12 -21.90 -7.67
CA ASP A 213 2.85 -22.56 -7.29
C ASP A 213 2.61 -22.50 -5.79
N GLY A 214 2.46 -21.29 -5.24
CA GLY A 214 2.34 -21.15 -3.80
C GLY A 214 1.58 -19.92 -3.33
N LEU A 215 0.97 -20.08 -2.15
CA LEU A 215 0.19 -19.06 -1.46
C LEU A 215 0.95 -18.51 -0.25
N SER A 216 1.01 -17.21 -0.13
CA SER A 216 1.54 -16.53 1.06
C SER A 216 0.59 -15.45 1.57
N MET A 217 0.73 -15.07 2.82
CA MET A 217 -0.11 -14.05 3.46
C MET A 217 0.70 -13.16 4.39
N ASN A 218 0.45 -11.85 4.28
CA ASN A 218 0.91 -10.85 5.23
C ASN A 218 -0.27 -10.18 5.93
N LEU A 219 -0.08 -9.69 7.14
CA LEU A 219 -1.02 -8.86 7.86
C LEU A 219 -0.37 -7.51 8.16
N ARG A 220 -0.97 -6.44 7.64
CA ARG A 220 -0.52 -5.05 7.87
C ARG A 220 -1.51 -4.33 8.76
N THR A 221 -0.99 -3.57 9.73
CA THR A 221 -1.83 -2.71 10.59
C THR A 221 -1.26 -1.31 10.58
N ARG A 222 -1.97 -0.36 9.95
CA ARG A 222 -1.54 1.04 9.87
C ARG A 222 -2.27 1.88 10.89
N PHE A 223 -1.52 2.71 11.58
CA PHE A 223 -2.02 3.78 12.45
C PHE A 223 -1.73 5.11 11.78
N THR A 224 -2.77 5.90 11.50
CA THR A 224 -2.61 7.16 10.78
C THR A 224 -3.15 8.32 11.61
N GLY A 225 -2.33 9.35 11.73
CA GLY A 225 -2.66 10.64 12.31
C GLY A 225 -2.73 11.74 11.25
N ALA A 226 -3.66 12.69 11.41
CA ALA A 226 -3.78 13.88 10.57
C ALA A 226 -3.49 15.14 11.43
N PRO A 227 -2.22 15.54 11.60
CA PRO A 227 -1.88 16.73 12.38
C PRO A 227 -2.48 17.99 11.78
N THR A 228 -2.63 18.05 10.45
CA THR A 228 -3.31 19.12 9.74
C THR A 228 -4.28 18.57 8.69
N PRO A 229 -5.22 19.35 8.15
CA PRO A 229 -6.09 18.91 7.05
C PRO A 229 -5.35 18.57 5.74
N ARG A 230 -4.09 19.00 5.61
CA ARG A 230 -3.26 18.78 4.43
C ARG A 230 -2.17 17.73 4.63
N MET A 231 -2.01 17.20 5.84
CA MET A 231 -0.91 16.31 6.17
C MET A 231 -1.39 15.11 6.96
N ASN A 232 -0.96 13.93 6.55
CA ASN A 232 -1.10 12.71 7.33
C ASN A 232 0.29 12.11 7.57
N ILE A 233 0.44 11.49 8.73
CA ILE A 233 1.60 10.68 9.09
C ILE A 233 1.13 9.30 9.52
N TRP A 234 1.93 8.28 9.28
CA TRP A 234 1.55 6.92 9.66
C TRP A 234 2.73 6.07 10.07
N ILE A 235 2.40 5.00 10.79
CA ILE A 235 3.26 3.87 11.09
C ILE A 235 2.48 2.59 10.78
N THR A 236 3.12 1.62 10.11
CA THR A 236 2.51 0.37 9.69
C THR A 236 3.39 -0.81 10.08
N PRO A 237 3.30 -1.34 11.30
CA PRO A 237 3.86 -2.65 11.61
C PRO A 237 3.12 -3.73 10.81
N SER A 238 3.87 -4.74 10.37
CA SER A 238 3.34 -5.83 9.55
C SER A 238 4.07 -7.14 9.85
N ALA A 239 3.40 -8.25 9.64
CA ALA A 239 3.97 -9.58 9.84
C ALA A 239 3.55 -10.53 8.70
N GLY A 240 4.48 -11.39 8.29
CA GLY A 240 4.17 -12.55 7.47
C GLY A 240 3.46 -13.60 8.32
N ILE A 241 2.35 -14.14 7.82
CA ILE A 241 1.51 -15.09 8.55
C ILE A 241 1.84 -16.52 8.15
N PHE A 242 1.86 -16.79 6.85
CA PHE A 242 2.22 -18.09 6.30
C PHE A 242 2.76 -17.98 4.86
N GLY A 243 3.35 -19.09 4.36
CA GLY A 243 3.94 -19.22 3.03
C GLY A 243 5.34 -18.64 2.95
N ASP A 244 6.11 -19.03 1.92
CA ASP A 244 7.48 -18.58 1.67
C ASP A 244 7.67 -18.09 0.21
N PHE A 245 6.56 -17.66 -0.41
CA PHE A 245 6.49 -17.24 -1.80
C PHE A 245 6.54 -15.71 -1.96
N ALA A 246 6.36 -15.23 -3.17
CA ALA A 246 6.44 -13.83 -3.49
C ALA A 246 5.63 -12.93 -2.55
N GLY A 247 6.20 -11.80 -2.17
CA GLY A 247 5.57 -10.78 -1.34
C GLY A 247 5.56 -11.04 0.16
N ARG A 248 5.95 -12.24 0.64
CA ARG A 248 6.02 -12.51 2.07
C ARG A 248 7.35 -12.06 2.66
N TYR A 249 7.28 -11.38 3.79
CA TYR A 249 8.38 -11.08 4.71
C TYR A 249 8.10 -11.68 6.09
N GLN A 250 9.10 -11.82 6.96
CA GLN A 250 8.88 -12.22 8.36
C GLN A 250 8.16 -11.10 9.12
N TRP A 251 8.68 -9.88 8.99
CA TRP A 251 8.04 -8.66 9.49
C TRP A 251 8.45 -7.46 8.65
N SER A 252 7.63 -6.41 8.69
CA SER A 252 8.01 -5.12 8.15
C SER A 252 7.53 -3.96 9.02
N LEU A 253 8.19 -2.82 8.86
CA LEU A 253 7.80 -1.56 9.46
C LEU A 253 7.84 -0.47 8.40
N ASP A 254 6.65 0.11 8.10
CA ASP A 254 6.53 1.25 7.18
C ASP A 254 6.18 2.50 8.00
N ILE A 255 6.94 3.57 7.80
CA ILE A 255 6.72 4.89 8.41
C ILE A 255 6.72 5.91 7.29
N GLY A 256 5.76 6.84 7.34
CA GLY A 256 5.68 7.85 6.29
C GLY A 256 4.77 9.01 6.58
N GLY A 257 4.76 9.91 5.61
CA GLY A 257 3.90 11.08 5.59
C GLY A 257 3.41 11.39 4.19
N ARG A 258 2.29 12.10 4.13
CA ARG A 258 1.74 12.59 2.87
C ARG A 258 1.24 14.02 3.01
N TYR A 259 1.40 14.78 1.94
CA TYR A 259 0.91 16.13 1.81
C TYR A 259 -0.10 16.25 0.67
N PHE A 260 -1.24 16.86 0.92
CA PHE A 260 -2.34 17.03 -0.03
C PHE A 260 -2.35 18.43 -0.64
N PHE A 261 -2.42 18.49 -1.96
CA PHE A 261 -2.66 19.71 -2.70
C PHE A 261 -4.16 19.90 -2.84
N LEU A 262 -4.78 20.64 -1.91
CA LEU A 262 -6.24 20.84 -1.85
C LEU A 262 -6.81 21.73 -2.95
N ARG A 263 -5.95 22.35 -3.77
CA ARG A 263 -6.39 23.15 -4.92
C ARG A 263 -6.78 22.21 -6.04
N GLU A 264 -8.06 22.13 -6.35
CA GLU A 264 -8.50 21.62 -7.65
C GLU A 264 -7.79 22.47 -8.71
N MET A 265 -7.02 21.83 -9.58
CA MET A 265 -6.58 22.53 -10.80
C MET A 265 -7.84 22.76 -11.63
N ASN A 266 -8.48 23.90 -11.40
CA ASN A 266 -9.51 24.39 -12.28
C ASN A 266 -8.84 24.72 -13.62
N PHE A 267 -8.85 23.76 -14.53
CA PHE A 267 -8.73 24.09 -15.94
C PHE A 267 -9.97 24.91 -16.28
N LYS A 268 -9.86 26.22 -16.16
CA LYS A 268 -10.92 27.13 -16.60
C LYS A 268 -11.20 26.76 -18.04
N LYS A 269 -12.44 26.37 -18.31
CA LYS A 269 -13.01 26.41 -19.65
C LYS A 269 -12.80 27.85 -20.17
N LYS A 270 -11.93 28.00 -21.16
CA LYS A 270 -11.98 29.13 -22.09
C LYS A 270 -13.12 28.88 -23.06
#